data_5184cbd0e8cf0b21e8e95aa698572a8f
#
_entry.id   5184cbd0e8cf0b21e8e95aa698572a8f
#
_cell.length_a   1.000
_cell.length_b   1.000
_cell.length_c   1.000
_cell.angle_alpha   90.00
_cell.angle_beta   90.00
_cell.angle_gamma   90.00
#
_symmetry.space_group_name_H-M   'P 1'
#
loop_
_entity.id
_entity.type
_entity.pdbx_description
1 polymer ?
#
loop_
_entity_poly.entity_id
_entity_poly.type
_entity_poly.pdbx_seq_one_letter_code
_entity_poly.pdbx_strand_id
1 'polypeptide(L)'
;MIVASLLMPLPSCHGNRKRLSSNEESSFLITYSQKEIVIESIKKKGVVEHFFYKNGEYFASSDSILFFSTVKDTILNVTSYDNKYKIIIKKEKDGVYKTSSYYVNDMGCLYFLISYSYDSKYQIFQIEKCTNVVYQ
;
A
#
# COMPACT_ATOMS: atom_id res chain seq x y z
N MET A 1 22.11 42.94 -17.45
CA MET A 1 20.86 42.23 -17.28
C MET A 1 21.17 40.73 -17.09
N ILE A 2 21.26 40.30 -15.85
CA ILE A 2 21.54 38.90 -15.54
C ILE A 2 20.17 38.21 -15.51
N VAL A 3 19.87 37.43 -16.52
CA VAL A 3 18.75 36.50 -16.48
C VAL A 3 19.22 35.37 -15.56
N ALA A 4 18.86 35.45 -14.31
CA ALA A 4 18.91 34.28 -13.44
C ALA A 4 17.91 33.29 -13.98
N SER A 5 18.37 32.38 -14.80
CA SER A 5 17.62 31.15 -15.10
C SER A 5 17.50 30.41 -13.78
N LEU A 6 16.39 30.62 -13.11
CA LEU A 6 15.93 29.72 -12.08
C LEU A 6 15.70 28.38 -12.77
N LEU A 7 16.74 27.57 -12.83
CA LEU A 7 16.61 26.14 -12.97
C LEU A 7 15.89 25.68 -11.71
N MET A 8 14.55 25.74 -11.74
CA MET A 8 13.76 24.90 -10.86
C MET A 8 14.23 23.48 -11.14
N PRO A 9 14.71 22.75 -10.12
CA PRO A 9 14.91 21.33 -10.32
C PRO A 9 13.57 20.80 -10.78
N LEU A 10 13.53 20.26 -11.98
CA LEU A 10 12.41 19.46 -12.45
C LEU A 10 12.10 18.50 -11.30
N PRO A 11 10.82 18.45 -10.82
CA PRO A 11 10.47 17.43 -9.86
C PRO A 11 10.97 16.14 -10.47
N SER A 12 11.92 15.50 -9.81
CA SER A 12 12.47 14.25 -10.32
C SER A 12 11.28 13.35 -10.58
N CYS A 13 11.13 12.82 -11.81
CA CYS A 13 10.09 11.84 -12.16
C CYS A 13 10.21 10.56 -11.33
N HIS A 14 11.21 10.49 -10.48
CA HIS A 14 11.43 9.46 -9.48
C HIS A 14 10.71 9.91 -8.21
N GLY A 15 9.48 9.42 -8.00
CA GLY A 15 8.80 9.55 -6.73
C GLY A 15 9.70 9.05 -5.59
N ASN A 16 9.42 9.50 -4.38
CA ASN A 16 10.13 9.04 -3.20
C ASN A 16 10.06 7.51 -3.14
N ARG A 17 11.22 6.90 -2.97
CA ARG A 17 11.36 5.46 -2.84
C ARG A 17 11.68 5.10 -1.41
N LYS A 18 11.05 4.05 -0.92
CA LYS A 18 11.31 3.52 0.40
C LYS A 18 11.46 2.01 0.33
N ARG A 19 12.45 1.47 1.01
CA ARG A 19 12.66 0.04 1.12
C ARG A 19 12.30 -0.43 2.53
N LEU A 20 11.45 -1.44 2.61
CA LEU A 20 11.16 -2.15 3.85
C LEU A 20 11.78 -3.54 3.76
N SER A 21 12.54 -3.90 4.78
CA SER A 21 13.27 -5.18 4.82
C SER A 21 12.87 -6.00 6.05
N SER A 22 12.96 -7.32 5.91
CA SER A 22 12.82 -8.26 7.02
C SER A 22 14.19 -8.85 7.38
N ASN A 23 14.22 -9.66 8.44
CA ASN A 23 15.39 -10.48 8.78
C ASN A 23 15.64 -11.60 7.77
N GLU A 24 14.68 -11.93 6.93
CA GLU A 24 14.83 -12.79 5.77
C GLU A 24 15.36 -11.97 4.57
N GLU A 25 15.97 -12.63 3.59
CA GLU A 25 16.54 -11.98 2.40
C GLU A 25 15.49 -11.38 1.45
N SER A 26 14.35 -11.00 1.94
CA SER A 26 13.27 -10.41 1.15
C SER A 26 13.01 -8.96 1.56
N SER A 27 12.61 -8.15 0.62
CA SER A 27 12.26 -6.76 0.88
C SER A 27 11.17 -6.28 -0.08
N PHE A 28 10.52 -5.18 0.30
CA PHE A 28 9.58 -4.44 -0.53
C PHE A 28 10.17 -3.08 -0.89
N LEU A 29 10.09 -2.73 -2.15
CA LEU A 29 10.38 -1.39 -2.63
C LEU A 29 9.06 -0.66 -2.86
N ILE A 30 8.87 0.46 -2.18
CA ILE A 30 7.67 1.28 -2.31
C ILE A 30 8.04 2.56 -3.03
N THR A 31 7.38 2.85 -4.12
CA THR A 31 7.56 4.07 -4.89
C THR A 31 6.32 4.93 -4.79
N TYR A 32 6.49 6.17 -4.35
CA TYR A 32 5.41 7.15 -4.22
C TYR A 32 5.49 8.16 -5.35
N SER A 33 4.37 8.41 -6.00
CA SER A 33 4.20 9.50 -6.96
C SER A 33 2.95 10.30 -6.61
N GLN A 34 2.68 11.37 -7.35
CA GLN A 34 1.48 12.19 -7.10
C GLN A 34 0.16 11.44 -7.31
N LYS A 35 0.17 10.38 -8.13
CA LYS A 35 -1.04 9.68 -8.57
C LYS A 35 -1.10 8.23 -8.13
N GLU A 36 -0.01 7.65 -7.65
CA GLU A 36 -0.01 6.23 -7.29
C GLU A 36 1.04 5.87 -6.25
N ILE A 37 0.79 4.75 -5.57
CA ILE A 37 1.75 4.02 -4.77
C ILE A 37 2.01 2.71 -5.50
N VAL A 38 3.28 2.39 -5.74
CA VAL A 38 3.71 1.12 -6.34
C VAL A 38 4.50 0.33 -5.31
N ILE A 39 4.08 -0.89 -5.05
CA ILE A 39 4.74 -1.79 -4.11
C ILE A 39 5.27 -3.00 -4.88
N GLU A 40 6.58 -3.18 -4.85
CA GLU A 40 7.28 -4.24 -5.55
C GLU A 40 7.99 -5.18 -4.59
N SER A 41 7.76 -6.48 -4.73
CA SER A 41 8.51 -7.50 -3.99
C SER A 41 9.82 -7.81 -4.72
N ILE A 42 10.96 -7.61 -4.06
CA ILE A 42 12.27 -7.74 -4.71
C ILE A 42 12.68 -9.21 -4.90
N LYS A 43 12.25 -10.12 -4.05
CA LYS A 43 12.63 -11.54 -4.12
C LYS A 43 11.81 -12.35 -5.14
N LYS A 44 10.57 -11.95 -5.39
CA LYS A 44 9.68 -12.61 -6.35
C LYS A 44 9.52 -11.74 -7.58
N LYS A 45 10.17 -12.13 -8.68
CA LYS A 45 9.97 -11.45 -9.95
C LYS A 45 8.48 -11.40 -10.31
N GLY A 46 7.96 -10.22 -10.56
CA GLY A 46 6.65 -10.02 -11.16
C GLY A 46 5.49 -9.70 -10.22
N VAL A 47 5.70 -9.60 -8.90
CA VAL A 47 4.65 -9.12 -8.00
C VAL A 47 4.82 -7.63 -7.82
N VAL A 48 4.10 -6.86 -8.61
CA VAL A 48 4.04 -5.40 -8.53
C VAL A 48 2.58 -5.02 -8.31
N GLU A 49 2.31 -4.31 -7.24
CA GLU A 49 0.98 -3.82 -6.92
C GLU A 49 0.92 -2.31 -7.12
N HIS A 50 -0.12 -1.85 -7.81
CA HIS A 50 -0.39 -0.45 -8.08
C HIS A 50 -1.63 0.00 -7.32
N PHE A 51 -1.51 1.14 -6.63
CA PHE A 51 -2.62 1.79 -5.94
C PHE A 51 -2.76 3.22 -6.44
N PHE A 52 -3.93 3.55 -6.96
CA PHE A 52 -4.18 4.81 -7.65
C PHE A 52 -4.87 5.83 -6.73
N TYR A 53 -4.38 7.05 -6.75
CA TYR A 53 -4.93 8.15 -5.96
C TYR A 53 -6.21 8.69 -6.58
N LYS A 54 -7.24 8.82 -5.76
CA LYS A 54 -8.51 9.44 -6.14
C LYS A 54 -9.21 10.03 -4.92
N ASN A 55 -9.48 11.33 -4.96
CA ASN A 55 -10.24 12.01 -3.90
C ASN A 55 -9.71 11.78 -2.47
N GLY A 56 -8.41 11.82 -2.30
CA GLY A 56 -7.78 11.69 -0.98
C GLY A 56 -7.54 10.28 -0.50
N GLU A 57 -7.83 9.27 -1.32
CA GLU A 57 -7.71 7.86 -0.99
C GLU A 57 -7.00 7.10 -2.11
N TYR A 58 -6.55 5.87 -1.83
CA TYR A 58 -5.91 5.02 -2.83
C TYR A 58 -6.73 3.77 -3.09
N PHE A 59 -6.86 3.42 -4.37
CA PHE A 59 -7.67 2.31 -4.87
C PHE A 59 -6.79 1.29 -5.58
N ALA A 60 -7.03 0.02 -5.32
CA ALA A 60 -6.41 -1.09 -6.03
C ALA A 60 -7.22 -1.45 -7.31
N SER A 61 -6.56 -2.15 -8.24
CA SER A 61 -7.20 -2.73 -9.43
C SER A 61 -8.05 -1.75 -10.21
N SER A 62 -7.39 -0.84 -10.93
CA SER A 62 -8.07 0.09 -11.85
C SER A 62 -9.12 0.98 -11.17
N ASP A 63 -8.80 1.48 -9.97
CA ASP A 63 -9.60 2.46 -9.21
C ASP A 63 -10.92 1.96 -8.60
N SER A 64 -11.15 0.66 -8.56
CA SER A 64 -12.44 0.12 -8.13
C SER A 64 -12.50 -0.34 -6.67
N ILE A 65 -11.37 -0.68 -6.04
CA ILE A 65 -11.32 -1.23 -4.69
C ILE A 65 -10.56 -0.29 -3.77
N LEU A 66 -11.26 0.32 -2.81
CA LEU A 66 -10.61 1.14 -1.80
C LEU A 66 -9.61 0.30 -1.00
N PHE A 67 -8.37 0.80 -0.87
CA PHE A 67 -7.31 0.05 -0.21
C PHE A 67 -6.59 0.83 0.88
N PHE A 68 -6.20 2.08 0.64
CA PHE A 68 -5.63 2.95 1.68
C PHE A 68 -6.53 4.16 1.90
N SER A 69 -6.92 4.37 3.14
CA SER A 69 -7.73 5.53 3.54
C SER A 69 -7.34 6.01 4.93
N THR A 70 -7.34 7.32 5.09
CA THR A 70 -7.22 7.98 6.40
C THR A 70 -8.53 8.67 6.81
N VAL A 71 -9.59 8.48 6.03
CA VAL A 71 -10.87 9.20 6.18
C VAL A 71 -11.76 8.52 7.21
N LYS A 72 -11.95 7.21 7.08
CA LYS A 72 -12.81 6.45 8.00
C LYS A 72 -12.48 4.97 7.98
N ASP A 73 -12.83 4.29 9.05
CA ASP A 73 -12.78 2.83 9.13
C ASP A 73 -13.75 2.22 8.12
N THR A 74 -13.29 1.21 7.39
CA THR A 74 -14.05 0.60 6.30
C THR A 74 -13.81 -0.89 6.25
N ILE A 75 -14.85 -1.66 5.99
CA ILE A 75 -14.79 -3.10 5.73
C ILE A 75 -15.35 -3.36 4.34
N LEU A 76 -14.55 -4.01 3.49
CA LEU A 76 -14.92 -4.36 2.13
C LEU A 76 -14.92 -5.87 1.94
N ASN A 77 -15.94 -6.38 1.26
CA ASN A 77 -15.99 -7.75 0.79
C ASN A 77 -15.75 -7.74 -0.72
N VAL A 78 -14.72 -8.44 -1.17
CA VAL A 78 -14.27 -8.42 -2.56
C VAL A 78 -14.28 -9.85 -3.10
N THR A 79 -14.80 -10.04 -4.30
CA THR A 79 -14.73 -11.33 -5.03
C THR A 79 -13.82 -11.14 -6.24
N SER A 80 -12.82 -12.01 -6.38
CA SER A 80 -11.91 -12.03 -7.50
C SER A 80 -11.61 -13.47 -7.91
N TYR A 81 -11.87 -13.82 -9.17
CA TYR A 81 -11.67 -15.20 -9.69
C TYR A 81 -12.31 -16.28 -8.79
N ASP A 82 -13.58 -16.09 -8.40
CA ASP A 82 -14.35 -16.98 -7.51
C ASP A 82 -13.82 -17.07 -6.07
N ASN A 83 -12.76 -16.37 -5.75
CA ASN A 83 -12.25 -16.25 -4.39
C ASN A 83 -12.83 -15.03 -3.68
N LYS A 84 -13.13 -15.19 -2.40
CA LYS A 84 -13.64 -14.12 -1.55
C LYS A 84 -12.54 -13.58 -0.65
N TYR A 85 -12.47 -12.27 -0.59
CA TYR A 85 -11.52 -11.55 0.26
C TYR A 85 -12.24 -10.52 1.12
N LYS A 86 -11.68 -10.25 2.27
CA LYS A 86 -12.12 -9.15 3.13
C LYS A 86 -10.96 -8.17 3.31
N ILE A 87 -11.22 -6.89 3.11
CA ILE A 87 -10.28 -5.81 3.35
C ILE A 87 -10.80 -4.99 4.52
N ILE A 88 -9.97 -4.81 5.54
CA ILE A 88 -10.30 -4.02 6.72
C ILE A 88 -9.35 -2.83 6.78
N ILE A 89 -9.90 -1.64 6.71
CA ILE A 89 -9.18 -0.38 6.83
C ILE A 89 -9.53 0.23 8.17
N LYS A 90 -8.55 0.48 9.02
CA LYS A 90 -8.79 0.91 10.38
C LYS A 90 -7.76 1.93 10.85
N LYS A 91 -8.23 2.96 11.57
CA LYS A 91 -7.36 3.82 12.35
C LYS A 91 -6.96 3.09 13.63
N GLU A 92 -5.67 2.81 13.79
CA GLU A 92 -5.14 2.11 14.97
C GLU A 92 -4.96 3.04 16.16
N LYS A 93 -4.41 4.22 15.91
CA LYS A 93 -4.18 5.30 16.88
C LYS A 93 -3.97 6.60 16.12
N ASP A 94 -3.78 7.72 16.84
CA ASP A 94 -3.56 9.01 16.19
C ASP A 94 -2.36 8.96 15.23
N GLY A 95 -2.64 9.29 13.96
CA GLY A 95 -1.65 9.32 12.89
C GLY A 95 -1.20 7.94 12.38
N VAL A 96 -1.81 6.84 12.84
CA VAL A 96 -1.47 5.48 12.38
C VAL A 96 -2.71 4.76 11.89
N TYR A 97 -2.62 4.27 10.66
CA TYR A 97 -3.69 3.56 9.95
C TYR A 97 -3.19 2.20 9.47
N LYS A 98 -4.11 1.28 9.31
CA LYS A 98 -3.78 -0.07 8.88
C LYS A 98 -4.81 -0.60 7.90
N THR A 99 -4.35 -1.14 6.79
CA THR A 99 -5.15 -1.93 5.86
C THR A 99 -4.73 -3.38 5.94
N SER A 100 -5.67 -4.26 6.23
CA SER A 100 -5.44 -5.70 6.33
C SER A 100 -6.29 -6.46 5.31
N SER A 101 -5.70 -7.44 4.65
CA SER A 101 -6.37 -8.32 3.70
C SER A 101 -6.48 -9.73 4.25
N TYR A 102 -7.65 -10.33 4.04
CA TYR A 102 -7.96 -11.70 4.47
C TYR A 102 -8.57 -12.47 3.30
N TYR A 103 -8.20 -13.74 3.20
CA TYR A 103 -8.94 -14.70 2.39
C TYR A 103 -10.11 -15.25 3.20
N VAL A 104 -11.26 -15.38 2.57
CA VAL A 104 -12.47 -15.94 3.20
C VAL A 104 -12.73 -17.31 2.58
N ASN A 105 -12.70 -18.36 3.39
CA ASN A 105 -12.99 -19.71 2.90
C ASN A 105 -14.52 -19.96 2.76
N ASP A 106 -14.89 -21.12 2.24
CA ASP A 106 -16.29 -21.48 2.02
C ASP A 106 -17.13 -21.54 3.29
N MET A 107 -16.50 -21.72 4.44
CA MET A 107 -17.14 -21.71 5.76
C MET A 107 -17.20 -20.31 6.39
N GLY A 108 -16.71 -19.29 5.70
CA GLY A 108 -16.64 -17.93 6.21
C GLY A 108 -15.48 -17.64 7.16
N CYS A 109 -14.52 -18.55 7.30
CA CYS A 109 -13.33 -18.31 8.11
C CYS A 109 -12.36 -17.36 7.43
N LEU A 110 -11.74 -16.49 8.22
CA LEU A 110 -10.77 -15.51 7.74
C LEU A 110 -9.35 -16.02 7.91
N TYR A 111 -8.58 -15.96 6.83
CA TYR A 111 -7.15 -16.25 6.84
C TYR A 111 -6.38 -14.97 6.51
N PHE A 112 -5.60 -14.50 7.45
CA PHE A 112 -4.78 -13.31 7.29
C PHE A 112 -3.77 -13.50 6.15
N LEU A 113 -3.70 -12.52 5.24
CA LEU A 113 -2.77 -12.53 4.11
C LEU A 113 -1.65 -11.51 4.30
N ILE A 114 -2.00 -10.24 4.43
CA ILE A 114 -1.05 -9.15 4.49
C ILE A 114 -1.69 -7.93 5.17
N SER A 115 -0.89 -7.15 5.87
CA SER A 115 -1.30 -5.84 6.34
C SER A 115 -0.23 -4.79 6.06
N TYR A 116 -0.70 -3.57 5.88
CA TYR A 116 0.11 -2.38 5.64
C TYR A 116 -0.22 -1.35 6.72
N SER A 117 0.80 -0.88 7.42
CA SER A 117 0.67 0.22 8.36
C SER A 117 1.25 1.49 7.75
N TYR A 118 0.51 2.58 7.83
CA TYR A 118 0.88 3.86 7.20
C TYR A 118 0.46 5.05 8.05
N ASP A 119 1.05 6.20 7.77
CA ASP A 119 0.75 7.45 8.46
C ASP A 119 -0.34 8.27 7.75
N SER A 120 -0.63 9.46 8.27
CA SER A 120 -1.63 10.37 7.70
C SER A 120 -1.28 10.89 6.29
N LYS A 121 -0.04 10.74 5.87
CA LYS A 121 0.44 11.10 4.54
C LYS A 121 0.60 9.89 3.63
N TYR A 122 0.03 8.75 4.02
CA TYR A 122 0.12 7.47 3.31
C TYR A 122 1.55 6.92 3.17
N GLN A 123 2.47 7.33 4.04
CA GLN A 123 3.80 6.74 4.09
C GLN A 123 3.72 5.39 4.81
N ILE A 124 3.95 4.31 4.08
CA ILE A 124 3.92 2.95 4.60
C ILE A 124 5.22 2.70 5.36
N PHE A 125 5.13 2.34 6.63
CA PHE A 125 6.30 2.09 7.47
C PHE A 125 6.42 0.64 7.94
N GLN A 126 5.39 -0.19 7.71
CA GLN A 126 5.42 -1.59 8.07
C GLN A 126 4.51 -2.41 7.16
N ILE A 127 5.00 -3.58 6.75
CA ILE A 127 4.24 -4.60 6.04
C ILE A 127 4.40 -5.91 6.82
N GLU A 128 3.29 -6.56 7.13
CA GLU A 128 3.26 -7.86 7.81
C GLU A 128 2.58 -8.88 6.91
N LYS A 129 3.20 -10.04 6.74
CA LYS A 129 2.67 -11.15 5.96
C LYS A 129 2.15 -12.28 6.83
N CYS A 130 1.33 -13.16 6.26
CA CYS A 130 0.74 -14.34 6.90
C CYS A 130 1.77 -15.32 7.47
N THR A 131 3.03 -15.22 7.10
CA THR A 131 4.15 -16.00 7.62
C THR A 131 4.73 -15.45 8.93
N ASN A 132 4.09 -14.47 9.56
CA ASN A 132 4.59 -13.68 10.70
C ASN A 132 5.88 -12.91 10.40
N VAL A 133 6.19 -12.68 9.13
CA VAL A 133 7.34 -11.88 8.73
C VAL A 133 6.92 -10.41 8.69
N VAL A 134 7.70 -9.57 9.35
CA VAL A 134 7.48 -8.12 9.42
C VAL A 134 8.59 -7.41 8.64
N TYR A 135 8.18 -6.50 7.77
CA TYR A 135 9.06 -5.64 6.97
C TYR A 135 8.93 -4.20 7.49
N GLN A 136 10.06 -3.65 7.85
CA GLN A 136 10.15 -2.31 8.43
C GLN A 136 11.21 -1.44 7.75
#